data_64bef1c1830d49836ce0c2c4290e5b59
#
_entry.id   64bef1c1830d49836ce0c2c4290e5b59
#
_cell.length_a   1.000
_cell.length_b   1.000
_cell.length_c   1.000
_cell.angle_alpha   90.00
_cell.angle_beta   90.00
_cell.angle_gamma   90.00
#
_symmetry.space_group_name_H-M   'P 1'
#
loop_
_entity.id
_entity.type
_entity.pdbx_description
1 polymer ?
#
loop_
_entity_poly.entity_id
_entity_poly.type
_entity_poly.pdbx_seq_one_letter_code
_entity_poly.pdbx_strand_id
1 'polypeptide(L)'
;MIESNFKYSEQLLNKISKNSTKIANLIGEILMLIILASVAVLFVTGNKLLGGIFVGVFVFFLISLISANKSIKNSNKSLLGHQIHIVFNQDNMTMKATVGDDMLYNMSFEYAAIKKVAVRGDLVYVYFTKKSAIVIPKTSFKTSNDCEKVLNLISNNYVV
;
A
#
# COMPACT_ATOMS: atom_id res chain seq x y z
N MET A 1 -15.78 -5.40 -21.88
CA MET A 1 -15.65 -4.21 -21.01
C MET A 1 -16.04 -4.63 -19.61
N ILE A 2 -15.16 -4.46 -18.62
CA ILE A 2 -15.40 -4.77 -17.20
C ILE A 2 -15.23 -3.49 -16.42
N GLU A 3 -16.08 -3.28 -15.42
CA GLU A 3 -16.09 -2.03 -14.63
C GLU A 3 -15.87 -2.32 -13.16
N SER A 4 -15.18 -1.40 -12.50
CA SER A 4 -15.00 -1.34 -11.07
C SER A 4 -15.35 0.05 -10.58
N ASN A 5 -16.18 0.14 -9.55
CA ASN A 5 -16.61 1.42 -8.99
C ASN A 5 -16.54 1.36 -7.46
N PHE A 6 -15.81 2.29 -6.85
CA PHE A 6 -15.66 2.36 -5.39
C PHE A 6 -15.33 3.77 -4.92
N LYS A 7 -15.59 4.00 -3.63
CA LYS A 7 -15.24 5.23 -2.94
C LYS A 7 -14.16 4.98 -1.91
N TYR A 8 -13.15 5.83 -1.85
CA TYR A 8 -12.16 5.78 -0.78
C TYR A 8 -12.80 6.18 0.54
N SER A 9 -13.25 5.19 1.30
CA SER A 9 -13.72 5.33 2.67
C SER A 9 -12.56 5.27 3.65
N GLU A 10 -12.77 5.74 4.88
CA GLU A 10 -11.76 5.66 5.94
C GLU A 10 -11.36 4.19 6.21
N GLN A 11 -12.31 3.26 6.18
CA GLN A 11 -12.06 1.83 6.34
C GLN A 11 -11.14 1.28 5.25
N LEU A 12 -11.40 1.63 3.98
CA LEU A 12 -10.58 1.20 2.85
C LEU A 12 -9.16 1.77 2.96
N LEU A 13 -9.03 3.07 3.26
CA LEU A 13 -7.73 3.72 3.41
C LEU A 13 -6.92 3.16 4.58
N ASN A 14 -7.56 2.85 5.70
CA ASN A 14 -6.91 2.17 6.83
C ASN A 14 -6.42 0.76 6.44
N LYS A 15 -7.20 0.03 5.66
CA LYS A 15 -6.83 -1.31 5.16
C LYS A 15 -5.65 -1.24 4.20
N ILE A 16 -5.65 -0.28 3.27
CA ILE A 16 -4.52 -0.02 2.36
C ILE A 16 -3.26 0.30 3.16
N SER A 17 -3.35 1.22 4.15
CA SER A 17 -2.23 1.58 5.02
C SER A 17 -1.68 0.36 5.75
N LYS A 18 -2.55 -0.42 6.39
CA LYS A 18 -2.16 -1.63 7.13
C LYS A 18 -1.44 -2.65 6.24
N ASN A 19 -1.94 -2.88 5.03
CA ASN A 19 -1.31 -3.81 4.09
C ASN A 19 0.03 -3.28 3.55
N SER A 20 0.16 -1.97 3.35
CA SER A 20 1.40 -1.34 2.88
C SER A 20 2.50 -1.36 3.94
N THR A 21 2.15 -1.25 5.21
CA THR A 21 3.11 -1.21 6.31
C THR A 21 3.40 -2.58 6.94
N LYS A 22 2.62 -3.62 6.61
CA LYS A 22 2.70 -4.93 7.27
C LYS A 22 4.12 -5.52 7.30
N ILE A 23 4.81 -5.53 6.16
CA ILE A 23 6.16 -6.09 6.06
C ILE A 23 7.16 -5.19 6.79
N ALA A 24 7.04 -3.86 6.63
CA ALA A 24 7.92 -2.92 7.31
C ALA A 24 7.77 -2.99 8.83
N ASN A 25 6.55 -3.12 9.33
CA ASN A 25 6.30 -3.28 10.75
C ASN A 25 6.87 -4.60 11.29
N LEU A 26 6.69 -5.72 10.56
CA LEU A 26 7.28 -7.02 10.95
C LEU A 26 8.81 -6.95 11.04
N ILE A 27 9.46 -6.37 10.04
CA ILE A 27 10.92 -6.17 10.06
C ILE A 27 11.31 -5.26 11.23
N GLY A 28 10.55 -4.20 11.45
CA GLY A 28 10.75 -3.28 12.58
C GLY A 28 10.65 -3.98 13.93
N GLU A 29 9.66 -4.85 14.12
CA GLU A 29 9.48 -5.65 15.34
C GLU A 29 10.68 -6.58 15.59
N ILE A 30 11.15 -7.28 14.56
CA ILE A 30 12.32 -8.16 14.65
C ILE A 30 13.57 -7.35 15.03
N LEU A 31 13.82 -6.21 14.37
CA LEU A 31 14.97 -5.35 14.68
C LEU A 31 14.89 -4.81 16.11
N MET A 32 13.71 -4.44 16.57
CA MET A 32 13.52 -3.99 17.96
C MET A 32 13.88 -5.08 18.97
N LEU A 33 13.48 -6.33 18.72
CA LEU A 33 13.84 -7.45 19.61
C LEU A 33 15.36 -7.69 19.65
N ILE A 34 16.03 -7.58 18.51
CA ILE A 34 17.50 -7.70 18.41
C ILE A 34 18.18 -6.59 19.22
N ILE A 35 17.75 -5.35 19.06
CA ILE A 35 18.32 -4.21 19.81
C ILE A 35 18.10 -4.38 21.31
N LEU A 36 16.91 -4.76 21.74
CA LEU A 36 16.61 -5.01 23.17
C LEU A 36 17.50 -6.12 23.76
N ALA A 37 17.66 -7.23 23.03
CA ALA A 37 18.55 -8.31 23.47
C ALA A 37 20.00 -7.82 23.60
N SER A 38 20.47 -7.04 22.62
CA SER A 38 21.81 -6.45 22.64
C SER A 38 22.03 -5.51 23.83
N VAL A 39 21.03 -4.67 24.12
CA VAL A 39 21.07 -3.77 25.30
C VAL A 39 21.18 -4.57 26.58
N ALA A 40 20.37 -5.63 26.75
CA ALA A 40 20.40 -6.47 27.93
C ALA A 40 21.81 -7.11 28.14
N VAL A 41 22.40 -7.67 27.09
CA VAL A 41 23.74 -8.25 27.14
C VAL A 41 24.79 -7.23 27.55
N LEU A 42 24.77 -6.02 26.99
CA LEU A 42 25.72 -4.95 27.29
C LEU A 42 25.63 -4.50 28.75
N PHE A 43 24.42 -4.40 29.32
CA PHE A 43 24.26 -4.07 30.73
C PHE A 43 24.77 -5.18 31.65
N VAL A 44 24.50 -6.44 31.35
CA VAL A 44 24.97 -7.60 32.12
C VAL A 44 26.50 -7.72 32.09
N THR A 45 27.13 -7.42 30.94
CA THR A 45 28.59 -7.43 30.79
C THR A 45 29.28 -6.20 31.37
N GLY A 46 28.55 -5.29 31.99
CA GLY A 46 29.09 -4.08 32.63
C GLY A 46 29.43 -2.92 31.66
N ASN A 47 29.13 -3.07 30.39
CA ASN A 47 29.47 -2.08 29.34
C ASN A 47 28.39 -0.98 29.25
N LYS A 48 28.19 -0.24 30.36
CA LYS A 48 27.09 0.72 30.53
C LYS A 48 27.07 1.83 29.49
N LEU A 49 28.24 2.29 29.03
CA LEU A 49 28.35 3.36 28.04
C LEU A 49 27.80 2.92 26.68
N LEU A 50 28.21 1.73 26.19
CA LEU A 50 27.66 1.15 24.96
C LEU A 50 26.18 0.83 25.09
N GLY A 51 25.75 0.30 26.25
CA GLY A 51 24.33 0.07 26.55
C GLY A 51 23.50 1.35 26.40
N GLY A 52 23.99 2.49 26.91
CA GLY A 52 23.34 3.79 26.78
C GLY A 52 23.21 4.26 25.34
N ILE A 53 24.25 4.07 24.50
CA ILE A 53 24.21 4.41 23.07
C ILE A 53 23.13 3.57 22.37
N PHE A 54 23.06 2.27 22.62
CA PHE A 54 22.04 1.40 22.01
C PHE A 54 20.63 1.76 22.43
N VAL A 55 20.40 2.21 23.68
CA VAL A 55 19.11 2.75 24.12
C VAL A 55 18.74 3.99 23.31
N GLY A 56 19.68 4.90 23.06
CA GLY A 56 19.45 6.08 22.21
C GLY A 56 19.07 5.71 20.79
N VAL A 57 19.76 4.75 20.17
CA VAL A 57 19.43 4.22 18.84
C VAL A 57 18.03 3.59 18.82
N PHE A 58 17.68 2.84 19.85
CA PHE A 58 16.36 2.23 19.97
C PHE A 58 15.23 3.27 20.00
N VAL A 59 15.38 4.31 20.83
CA VAL A 59 14.39 5.41 20.92
C VAL A 59 14.26 6.13 19.59
N PHE A 60 15.38 6.46 18.92
CA PHE A 60 15.37 7.10 17.61
C PHE A 60 14.64 6.23 16.56
N PHE A 61 14.88 4.92 16.58
CA PHE A 61 14.22 3.97 15.67
C PHE A 61 12.71 3.91 15.90
N LEU A 62 12.25 3.88 17.17
CA LEU A 62 10.83 3.94 17.53
C LEU A 62 10.15 5.19 16.98
N ILE A 63 10.76 6.36 17.19
CA ILE A 63 10.23 7.64 16.69
C ILE A 63 10.12 7.60 15.16
N SER A 64 11.12 7.06 14.49
CA SER A 64 11.17 6.94 13.02
C SER A 64 10.03 6.04 12.50
N LEU A 65 9.78 4.90 13.13
CA LEU A 65 8.68 3.99 12.76
C LEU A 65 7.30 4.65 12.95
N ILE A 66 7.08 5.34 14.07
CA ILE A 66 5.83 6.05 14.34
C ILE A 66 5.60 7.14 13.30
N SER A 67 6.65 7.91 12.99
CA SER A 67 6.60 9.01 12.00
C SER A 67 6.30 8.48 10.59
N ALA A 68 6.94 7.39 10.17
CA ALA A 68 6.70 6.76 8.88
C ALA A 68 5.24 6.28 8.74
N ASN A 69 4.70 5.60 9.75
CA ASN A 69 3.32 5.15 9.78
C ASN A 69 2.32 6.32 9.73
N LYS A 70 2.59 7.39 10.47
CA LYS A 70 1.77 8.61 10.46
C LYS A 70 1.80 9.30 9.09
N SER A 71 2.95 9.37 8.43
CA SER A 71 3.11 9.94 7.09
C SER A 71 2.28 9.18 6.06
N ILE A 72 2.35 7.85 6.03
CA ILE A 72 1.55 7.00 5.13
C ILE A 72 0.05 7.21 5.35
N LYS A 73 -0.38 7.24 6.62
CA LYS A 73 -1.77 7.48 6.96
C LYS A 73 -2.24 8.87 6.52
N ASN A 74 -1.42 9.89 6.67
CA ASN A 74 -1.76 11.26 6.26
C ASN A 74 -1.81 11.39 4.73
N SER A 75 -0.87 10.79 3.99
CA SER A 75 -0.91 10.78 2.51
C SER A 75 -2.17 10.12 1.98
N ASN A 76 -2.64 9.05 2.62
CA ASN A 76 -3.87 8.39 2.21
C ASN A 76 -5.13 9.21 2.52
N LYS A 77 -5.10 10.11 3.52
CA LYS A 77 -6.26 10.95 3.85
C LYS A 77 -6.67 11.90 2.73
N SER A 78 -5.73 12.33 1.89
CA SER A 78 -6.04 13.19 0.73
C SER A 78 -6.96 12.50 -0.28
N LEU A 79 -7.03 11.17 -0.27
CA LEU A 79 -7.91 10.39 -1.15
C LEU A 79 -9.31 10.17 -0.54
N LEU A 80 -9.53 10.59 0.71
CA LEU A 80 -10.80 10.35 1.38
C LEU A 80 -11.96 11.04 0.64
N GLY A 81 -13.00 10.28 0.37
CA GLY A 81 -14.17 10.77 -0.34
C GLY A 81 -14.09 10.70 -1.85
N HIS A 82 -12.91 10.46 -2.44
CA HIS A 82 -12.78 10.29 -3.88
C HIS A 82 -13.55 9.04 -4.35
N GLN A 83 -14.39 9.24 -5.35
CA GLN A 83 -15.08 8.15 -6.04
C GLN A 83 -14.27 7.79 -7.28
N ILE A 84 -13.94 6.52 -7.41
CA ILE A 84 -13.10 6.00 -8.49
C ILE A 84 -13.96 5.09 -9.35
N HIS A 85 -13.97 5.36 -10.63
CA HIS A 85 -14.58 4.51 -11.65
C HIS A 85 -13.50 4.06 -12.62
N ILE A 86 -13.31 2.75 -12.74
CA ILE A 86 -12.30 2.14 -13.63
C ILE A 86 -13.03 1.28 -14.63
N VAL A 87 -12.70 1.48 -15.91
CA VAL A 87 -13.18 0.67 -17.03
C VAL A 87 -11.99 -0.06 -17.62
N PHE A 88 -12.09 -1.38 -17.67
CA PHE A 88 -11.11 -2.26 -18.28
C PHE A 88 -11.59 -2.64 -19.69
N ASN A 89 -10.94 -2.12 -20.70
CA ASN A 89 -11.14 -2.44 -22.10
C ASN A 89 -10.17 -3.57 -22.53
N GLN A 90 -10.16 -3.90 -23.80
CA GLN A 90 -9.31 -4.97 -24.34
C GLN A 90 -7.82 -4.59 -24.28
N ASP A 91 -7.47 -3.33 -24.59
CA ASP A 91 -6.09 -2.87 -24.75
C ASP A 91 -5.63 -1.88 -23.68
N ASN A 92 -6.57 -1.28 -22.93
CA ASN A 92 -6.28 -0.24 -21.95
C ASN A 92 -7.25 -0.27 -20.76
N MET A 93 -6.88 0.44 -19.71
CA MET A 93 -7.79 0.78 -18.62
C MET A 93 -7.96 2.29 -18.53
N THR A 94 -9.19 2.74 -18.35
CA THR A 94 -9.51 4.14 -18.11
C THR A 94 -9.95 4.33 -16.67
N MET A 95 -9.41 5.34 -16.01
CA MET A 95 -9.74 5.68 -14.62
C MET A 95 -10.24 7.11 -14.52
N LYS A 96 -11.42 7.25 -13.93
CA LYS A 96 -12.01 8.55 -13.58
C LYS A 96 -12.05 8.68 -12.06
N ALA A 97 -11.70 9.85 -11.57
CA ALA A 97 -11.87 10.18 -10.15
C ALA A 97 -12.72 11.45 -10.02
N THR A 98 -13.66 11.40 -9.09
CA THR A 98 -14.54 12.51 -8.76
C THR A 98 -14.61 12.73 -7.26
N VAL A 99 -14.90 13.98 -6.84
CA VAL A 99 -15.27 14.32 -5.46
C VAL A 99 -16.54 15.16 -5.54
N GLY A 100 -17.64 14.62 -5.00
CA GLY A 100 -18.96 15.19 -5.27
C GLY A 100 -19.25 15.18 -6.78
N ASP A 101 -19.58 16.34 -7.33
CA ASP A 101 -19.85 16.52 -8.77
C ASP A 101 -18.61 16.92 -9.57
N ASP A 102 -17.49 17.24 -8.89
CA ASP A 102 -16.27 17.70 -9.53
C ASP A 102 -15.44 16.54 -10.06
N MET A 103 -15.09 16.58 -11.34
CA MET A 103 -14.14 15.65 -11.94
C MET A 103 -12.72 16.10 -11.62
N LEU A 104 -11.96 15.26 -10.90
CA LEU A 104 -10.56 15.54 -10.57
C LEU A 104 -9.64 15.17 -11.71
N TYR A 105 -9.81 13.98 -12.29
CA TYR A 105 -9.04 13.52 -13.43
C TYR A 105 -9.74 12.38 -14.18
N ASN A 106 -9.38 12.25 -15.45
CA ASN A 106 -9.74 11.15 -16.33
C ASN A 106 -8.47 10.72 -17.07
N MET A 107 -7.99 9.53 -16.81
CA MET A 107 -6.71 9.02 -17.31
C MET A 107 -6.93 7.68 -18.00
N SER A 108 -6.21 7.46 -19.10
CA SER A 108 -6.13 6.16 -19.75
C SER A 108 -4.72 5.60 -19.63
N PHE A 109 -4.63 4.31 -19.33
CA PHE A 109 -3.38 3.59 -19.16
C PHE A 109 -3.37 2.35 -20.05
N GLU A 110 -2.34 2.23 -20.88
CA GLU A 110 -2.09 0.99 -21.60
C GLU A 110 -1.61 -0.10 -20.63
N TYR A 111 -1.98 -1.34 -20.85
CA TYR A 111 -1.53 -2.44 -20.00
C TYR A 111 -0.01 -2.62 -20.03
N ALA A 112 0.65 -2.27 -21.11
CA ALA A 112 2.11 -2.26 -21.22
C ALA A 112 2.80 -1.31 -20.22
N ALA A 113 2.10 -0.29 -19.71
CA ALA A 113 2.62 0.61 -18.67
C ALA A 113 2.59 0.00 -17.27
N ILE A 114 1.88 -1.10 -17.07
CA ILE A 114 1.79 -1.80 -15.78
C ILE A 114 3.08 -2.58 -15.55
N LYS A 115 3.72 -2.34 -14.43
CA LYS A 115 4.98 -3.03 -14.04
C LYS A 115 4.75 -4.27 -13.20
N LYS A 116 3.64 -4.34 -12.49
CA LYS A 116 3.32 -5.47 -11.62
C LYS A 116 1.86 -5.40 -11.17
N VAL A 117 1.24 -6.57 -11.04
CA VAL A 117 -0.03 -6.72 -10.33
C VAL A 117 0.19 -7.61 -9.11
N ALA A 118 -0.38 -7.25 -7.97
CA ALA A 118 -0.32 -8.06 -6.76
C ALA A 118 -1.68 -8.09 -6.07
N VAL A 119 -2.10 -9.26 -5.65
CA VAL A 119 -3.32 -9.45 -4.87
C VAL A 119 -2.93 -9.64 -3.41
N ARG A 120 -3.48 -8.81 -2.52
CA ARG A 120 -3.25 -8.91 -1.06
C ARG A 120 -4.59 -8.90 -0.35
N GLY A 121 -5.03 -10.08 0.06
CA GLY A 121 -6.37 -10.28 0.62
C GLY A 121 -7.45 -9.94 -0.41
N ASP A 122 -8.29 -8.97 -0.08
CA ASP A 122 -9.38 -8.47 -0.94
C ASP A 122 -9.02 -7.19 -1.73
N LEU A 123 -7.74 -6.84 -1.80
CA LEU A 123 -7.23 -5.70 -2.57
C LEU A 123 -6.36 -6.17 -3.73
N VAL A 124 -6.57 -5.56 -4.89
CA VAL A 124 -5.74 -5.70 -6.09
C VAL A 124 -4.89 -4.44 -6.22
N TYR A 125 -3.58 -4.60 -6.30
CA TYR A 125 -2.60 -3.52 -6.48
C TYR A 125 -2.09 -3.57 -7.91
N VAL A 126 -2.34 -2.53 -8.68
CA VAL A 126 -1.84 -2.35 -10.06
C VAL A 126 -0.71 -1.33 -10.01
N TYR A 127 0.54 -1.78 -10.14
CA TYR A 127 1.74 -0.95 -10.03
C TYR A 127 2.18 -0.42 -11.39
N PHE A 128 2.34 0.88 -11.50
CA PHE A 128 2.97 1.56 -12.65
C PHE A 128 4.45 1.87 -12.40
N THR A 129 4.81 2.04 -11.14
CA THR A 129 6.19 2.21 -10.68
C THR A 129 6.41 1.42 -9.39
N LYS A 130 7.66 1.36 -8.90
CA LYS A 130 7.96 0.74 -7.58
C LYS A 130 7.20 1.42 -6.42
N LYS A 131 6.79 2.68 -6.57
CA LYS A 131 6.19 3.51 -5.50
C LYS A 131 4.74 3.91 -5.78
N SER A 132 4.24 3.73 -6.99
CA SER A 132 2.89 4.17 -7.39
C SER A 132 2.05 2.98 -7.82
N ALA A 133 0.91 2.81 -7.16
CA ALA A 133 -0.07 1.78 -7.49
C ALA A 133 -1.49 2.31 -7.35
N ILE A 134 -2.37 1.86 -8.23
CA ILE A 134 -3.82 1.95 -8.02
C ILE A 134 -4.23 0.74 -7.19
N VAL A 135 -5.02 0.98 -6.14
CA VAL A 135 -5.52 -0.09 -5.26
C VAL A 135 -7.01 -0.24 -5.46
N ILE A 136 -7.42 -1.42 -5.88
CA ILE A 136 -8.80 -1.74 -6.29
C ILE A 136 -9.35 -2.79 -5.34
N PRO A 137 -10.43 -2.51 -4.61
CA PRO A 137 -11.11 -3.53 -3.81
C PRO A 137 -11.73 -4.60 -4.71
N LYS A 138 -11.56 -5.88 -4.38
CA LYS A 138 -12.25 -6.97 -5.12
C LYS A 138 -13.77 -6.83 -5.08
N THR A 139 -14.30 -6.25 -4.00
CA THR A 139 -15.73 -5.99 -3.82
C THR A 139 -16.28 -4.88 -4.72
N SER A 140 -15.43 -4.13 -5.41
CA SER A 140 -15.85 -3.08 -6.36
C SER A 140 -16.22 -3.61 -7.74
N PHE A 141 -15.90 -4.86 -8.04
CA PHE A 141 -16.35 -5.54 -9.24
C PHE A 141 -17.78 -6.07 -9.07
N LYS A 142 -18.53 -6.14 -10.17
CA LYS A 142 -19.91 -6.66 -10.15
C LYS A 142 -19.97 -8.12 -9.72
N THR A 143 -18.98 -8.91 -10.15
CA THR A 143 -18.86 -10.33 -9.79
C THR A 143 -17.41 -10.67 -9.43
N SER A 144 -17.20 -11.74 -8.65
CA SER A 144 -15.85 -12.27 -8.36
C SER A 144 -15.11 -12.70 -9.63
N ASN A 145 -15.86 -13.25 -10.61
CA ASN A 145 -15.33 -13.66 -11.90
C ASN A 145 -14.80 -12.47 -12.72
N ASP A 146 -15.38 -11.28 -12.59
CA ASP A 146 -14.88 -10.07 -13.26
C ASP A 146 -13.50 -9.67 -12.76
N CYS A 147 -13.25 -9.82 -11.47
CA CYS A 147 -11.92 -9.58 -10.90
C CYS A 147 -10.87 -10.54 -11.53
N GLU A 148 -11.19 -11.83 -11.65
CA GLU A 148 -10.30 -12.82 -12.25
C GLU A 148 -10.07 -12.55 -13.74
N LYS A 149 -11.12 -12.19 -14.47
CA LYS A 149 -11.00 -11.79 -15.89
C LYS A 149 -10.09 -10.57 -16.07
N VAL A 150 -10.19 -9.57 -15.19
CA VAL A 150 -9.31 -8.39 -15.23
C VAL A 150 -7.87 -8.77 -14.94
N LEU A 151 -7.62 -9.65 -13.96
CA LEU A 151 -6.27 -10.13 -13.67
C LEU A 151 -5.67 -10.86 -14.87
N ASN A 152 -6.44 -11.73 -15.53
CA ASN A 152 -6.04 -12.43 -16.73
C ASN A 152 -5.82 -11.48 -17.90
N LEU A 153 -6.71 -10.49 -18.08
CA LEU A 153 -6.59 -9.48 -19.13
C LEU A 153 -5.28 -8.68 -18.98
N ILE A 154 -4.98 -8.23 -17.77
CA ILE A 154 -3.73 -7.51 -17.49
C ILE A 154 -2.53 -8.45 -17.69
N SER A 155 -2.58 -9.69 -17.17
CA SER A 155 -1.45 -10.63 -17.28
C SER A 155 -1.12 -11.02 -18.70
N ASN A 156 -2.10 -11.13 -19.58
CA ASN A 156 -1.92 -11.48 -20.99
C ASN A 156 -1.34 -10.32 -21.82
N ASN A 157 -1.56 -9.08 -21.40
CA ASN A 157 -1.07 -7.87 -22.05
C ASN A 157 0.16 -7.25 -21.35
N TYR A 158 0.61 -7.87 -20.29
CA TYR A 158 1.76 -7.46 -19.49
C TYR A 158 3.01 -8.18 -20.00
N VAL A 159 3.89 -7.43 -20.67
CA VAL A 159 5.19 -7.95 -21.11
C VAL A 159 6.13 -7.92 -19.91
N VAL A 160 6.56 -9.11 -19.44
CA VAL A 160 7.58 -9.30 -18.39
C VAL A 160 8.95 -8.82 -18.88
#